data_4beeff007e57a1258acec9e904ee9b19
#
_entry.id   4beeff007e57a1258acec9e904ee9b19
#
_cell.length_a   1.000
_cell.length_b   1.000
_cell.length_c   1.000
_cell.angle_alpha   90.00
_cell.angle_beta   90.00
_cell.angle_gamma   90.00
#
_symmetry.space_group_name_H-M   'P 1'
#
loop_
_entity.id
_entity.type
_entity.pdbx_description
1 polymer ?
#
loop_
_entity_poly.entity_id
_entity_poly.type
_entity_poly.pdbx_seq_one_letter_code
_entity_poly.pdbx_strand_id
1 'polypeptide(L)'
;MGERYSVWDSPTGNAFRPPRFAPLPALHKFVLGPVLVLIRLPLLALVGTLYVVVRFVPSMLPNGCGPIGALRRLSVRIVDAVFSRALLFLLGYVWINEAPADLRKMGIGSARTRRSAGKGGSVSSARGGDVLLCNQVSFVQVLYLASRCSPQFTTVPIDGKGKLRCVSLWAALRAACGADTESVAEGAGLVSLEVLALEQRALGGGAPIAVFPEGGSTNNTTMLQFEPVAGESGALAPATAQRTHLVTFKFGGAYRAGKEKGRKARTAANWAPVQPARPALKVCMRIILQSMHALEVRFLDAAVVPKVEEHAAGVEGIAPGALTLAGARELMGSNGMLAHEALASWTARDYVMFENWTRGGTEVPSFSR
;
A
#
# COMPACT_ATOMS: atom_id res chain seq x y z
N MET A 1 -25.04 13.78 -5.78
CA MET A 1 -24.11 12.76 -5.25
C MET A 1 -23.30 13.26 -4.03
N GLY A 2 -23.18 14.56 -3.78
CA GLY A 2 -22.40 15.09 -2.64
C GLY A 2 -23.02 14.80 -1.27
N GLU A 3 -24.31 14.90 -1.13
CA GLU A 3 -25.04 14.77 0.14
C GLU A 3 -24.98 13.37 0.76
N ARG A 4 -24.98 12.33 -0.06
CA ARG A 4 -24.95 10.93 0.43
C ARG A 4 -23.68 10.61 1.25
N TYR A 5 -22.55 11.26 0.95
CA TYR A 5 -21.30 11.01 1.66
C TYR A 5 -21.01 12.04 2.77
N SER A 6 -21.89 13.01 2.99
CA SER A 6 -21.71 14.03 4.04
C SER A 6 -21.70 13.44 5.44
N VAL A 7 -22.36 12.30 5.64
CA VAL A 7 -22.39 11.55 6.90
C VAL A 7 -20.99 11.06 7.30
N TRP A 8 -20.10 10.88 6.31
CA TRP A 8 -18.73 10.44 6.49
C TRP A 8 -17.71 11.59 6.43
N ASP A 9 -18.18 12.84 6.43
CA ASP A 9 -17.28 14.00 6.46
C ASP A 9 -16.75 14.22 7.89
N SER A 10 -15.43 14.14 8.04
CA SER A 10 -14.70 14.46 9.26
C SER A 10 -14.05 15.84 9.14
N PRO A 11 -13.80 16.56 10.24
CA PRO A 11 -13.00 17.79 10.23
C PRO A 11 -11.61 17.62 9.60
N THR A 12 -11.06 16.41 9.69
CA THR A 12 -9.75 16.05 9.13
C THR A 12 -9.80 15.60 7.67
N GLY A 13 -10.99 15.58 7.05
CA GLY A 13 -11.18 15.15 5.67
C GLY A 13 -11.95 13.86 5.54
N ASN A 14 -12.45 13.56 4.36
CA ASN A 14 -13.23 12.36 4.06
C ASN A 14 -12.36 11.34 3.32
N ALA A 15 -11.90 10.31 4.04
CA ALA A 15 -11.04 9.24 3.50
C ALA A 15 -11.75 8.36 2.45
N PHE A 16 -13.08 8.32 2.49
CA PHE A 16 -13.90 7.41 1.70
C PHE A 16 -14.62 8.10 0.54
N ARG A 17 -14.58 9.43 0.49
CA ARG A 17 -15.22 10.18 -0.59
C ARG A 17 -14.53 9.90 -1.91
N PRO A 18 -15.27 9.41 -2.93
CA PRO A 18 -14.68 9.17 -4.24
C PRO A 18 -14.09 10.47 -4.79
N PRO A 19 -12.85 10.47 -5.27
CA PRO A 19 -12.26 11.66 -5.87
C PRO A 19 -13.08 12.08 -7.10
N ARG A 20 -13.23 13.39 -7.29
CA ARG A 20 -13.88 13.93 -8.48
C ARG A 20 -12.92 13.76 -9.65
N PHE A 21 -13.31 12.96 -10.62
CA PHE A 21 -12.52 12.77 -11.83
C PHE A 21 -12.79 13.91 -12.82
N ALA A 22 -11.73 14.42 -13.43
CA ALA A 22 -11.88 15.19 -14.63
C ALA A 22 -12.54 14.32 -15.72
N PRO A 23 -13.51 14.86 -16.47
CA PRO A 23 -14.12 14.11 -17.58
C PRO A 23 -13.03 13.76 -18.60
N LEU A 24 -13.04 12.51 -19.08
CA LEU A 24 -12.15 12.10 -20.15
C LEU A 24 -12.48 12.90 -21.43
N PRO A 25 -11.47 13.33 -22.19
CA PRO A 25 -11.68 13.93 -23.51
C PRO A 25 -12.57 13.02 -24.38
N ALA A 26 -13.45 13.61 -25.19
CA ALA A 26 -14.40 12.86 -26.00
C ALA A 26 -13.71 11.82 -26.89
N LEU A 27 -12.61 12.18 -27.54
CA LEU A 27 -11.80 11.25 -28.34
C LEU A 27 -11.34 10.05 -27.52
N HIS A 28 -10.89 10.28 -26.29
CA HIS A 28 -10.44 9.20 -25.41
C HIS A 28 -11.57 8.31 -24.96
N LYS A 29 -12.73 8.92 -24.61
CA LYS A 29 -13.89 8.17 -24.14
C LYS A 29 -14.51 7.28 -25.23
N PHE A 30 -14.59 7.78 -26.47
CA PHE A 30 -15.34 7.12 -27.53
C PHE A 30 -14.47 6.34 -28.53
N VAL A 31 -13.19 6.65 -28.67
CA VAL A 31 -12.30 6.01 -29.64
C VAL A 31 -11.16 5.27 -28.93
N LEU A 32 -10.26 5.99 -28.27
CA LEU A 32 -9.06 5.37 -27.70
C LEU A 32 -9.37 4.40 -26.57
N GLY A 33 -10.33 4.74 -25.69
CA GLY A 33 -10.69 3.88 -24.57
C GLY A 33 -11.22 2.53 -24.99
N PRO A 34 -12.25 2.43 -25.86
CA PRO A 34 -12.73 1.16 -26.40
C PRO A 34 -11.64 0.34 -27.08
N VAL A 35 -10.78 0.96 -27.91
CA VAL A 35 -9.65 0.27 -28.55
C VAL A 35 -8.69 -0.29 -27.51
N LEU A 36 -8.33 0.51 -26.47
CA LEU A 36 -7.47 0.04 -25.38
C LEU A 36 -8.09 -1.14 -24.61
N VAL A 37 -9.40 -1.11 -24.37
CA VAL A 37 -10.10 -2.23 -23.72
C VAL A 37 -10.03 -3.49 -24.57
N LEU A 38 -10.32 -3.38 -25.86
CA LEU A 38 -10.28 -4.53 -26.79
C LEU A 38 -8.90 -5.19 -26.85
N ILE A 39 -7.82 -4.42 -26.73
CA ILE A 39 -6.46 -4.95 -26.77
C ILE A 39 -6.02 -5.42 -25.38
N ARG A 40 -6.21 -4.60 -24.34
CA ARG A 40 -5.68 -4.86 -23.00
C ARG A 40 -6.39 -5.96 -22.25
N LEU A 41 -7.73 -6.07 -22.41
CA LEU A 41 -8.50 -7.05 -21.64
C LEU A 41 -8.12 -8.50 -22.00
N PRO A 42 -8.04 -8.91 -23.28
CA PRO A 42 -7.52 -10.22 -23.64
C PRO A 42 -6.09 -10.48 -23.18
N LEU A 43 -5.20 -9.47 -23.32
CA LEU A 43 -3.82 -9.59 -22.87
C LEU A 43 -3.72 -9.72 -21.34
N LEU A 44 -4.52 -8.98 -20.57
CA LEU A 44 -4.57 -9.12 -19.12
C LEU A 44 -5.08 -10.50 -18.70
N ALA A 45 -6.10 -11.02 -19.39
CA ALA A 45 -6.59 -12.38 -19.16
C ALA A 45 -5.52 -13.43 -19.47
N LEU A 46 -4.86 -13.31 -20.61
CA LEU A 46 -3.79 -14.23 -21.02
C LEU A 46 -2.61 -14.19 -20.05
N VAL A 47 -2.06 -12.99 -19.78
CA VAL A 47 -0.92 -12.83 -18.87
C VAL A 47 -1.28 -13.24 -17.44
N GLY A 48 -2.50 -12.91 -16.98
CA GLY A 48 -3.00 -13.32 -15.67
C GLY A 48 -3.12 -14.83 -15.53
N THR A 49 -3.70 -15.51 -16.53
CA THR A 49 -3.80 -16.97 -16.55
C THR A 49 -2.42 -17.63 -16.59
N LEU A 50 -1.54 -17.14 -17.48
CA LEU A 50 -0.17 -17.66 -17.56
C LEU A 50 0.59 -17.44 -16.26
N TYR A 51 0.39 -16.30 -15.59
CA TYR A 51 0.98 -16.04 -14.27
C TYR A 51 0.54 -17.07 -13.22
N VAL A 52 -0.75 -17.38 -13.14
CA VAL A 52 -1.28 -18.39 -12.22
C VAL A 52 -0.62 -19.76 -12.50
N VAL A 53 -0.59 -20.19 -13.77
CA VAL A 53 -0.03 -21.48 -14.17
C VAL A 53 1.48 -21.55 -13.88
N VAL A 54 2.25 -20.54 -14.30
CA VAL A 54 3.71 -20.54 -14.10
C VAL A 54 4.07 -20.45 -12.62
N ARG A 55 3.31 -19.69 -11.82
CA ARG A 55 3.53 -19.61 -10.37
C ARG A 55 3.20 -20.93 -9.63
N PHE A 56 2.32 -21.73 -10.18
CA PHE A 56 1.99 -23.03 -9.61
C PHE A 56 3.18 -23.99 -9.63
N VAL A 57 4.03 -23.94 -10.66
CA VAL A 57 5.20 -24.82 -10.80
C VAL A 57 6.18 -24.71 -9.61
N PRO A 58 6.68 -23.53 -9.22
CA PRO A 58 7.52 -23.41 -8.04
C PRO A 58 6.81 -23.77 -6.73
N SER A 59 5.48 -23.63 -6.66
CA SER A 59 4.73 -23.96 -5.43
C SER A 59 4.73 -25.47 -5.12
N MET A 60 4.99 -26.31 -6.11
CA MET A 60 5.15 -27.76 -5.92
C MET A 60 6.47 -28.14 -5.26
N LEU A 61 7.47 -27.27 -5.27
CA LEU A 61 8.74 -27.52 -4.60
C LEU A 61 8.59 -27.36 -3.07
N PRO A 62 9.29 -28.17 -2.27
CA PRO A 62 9.22 -28.07 -0.82
C PRO A 62 9.74 -26.73 -0.33
N ASN A 63 9.06 -26.17 0.69
CA ASN A 63 9.45 -24.93 1.33
C ASN A 63 10.34 -25.24 2.53
N GLY A 64 11.66 -25.15 2.36
CA GLY A 64 12.62 -25.44 3.41
C GLY A 64 13.85 -24.54 3.38
N CYS A 65 14.72 -24.70 4.38
CA CYS A 65 15.97 -23.92 4.49
C CYS A 65 17.07 -24.40 3.53
N GLY A 66 16.86 -25.52 2.82
CA GLY A 66 17.86 -26.09 1.91
C GLY A 66 17.92 -25.41 0.53
N PRO A 67 18.82 -25.90 -0.35
CA PRO A 67 19.02 -25.35 -1.68
C PRO A 67 17.76 -25.39 -2.56
N ILE A 68 16.94 -26.42 -2.41
CA ILE A 68 15.66 -26.55 -3.14
C ILE A 68 14.69 -25.44 -2.71
N GLY A 69 14.60 -25.17 -1.40
CA GLY A 69 13.79 -24.06 -0.90
C GLY A 69 14.29 -22.70 -1.38
N ALA A 70 15.62 -22.50 -1.47
CA ALA A 70 16.22 -21.30 -2.03
C ALA A 70 15.88 -21.14 -3.52
N LEU A 71 15.98 -22.21 -4.29
CA LEU A 71 15.61 -22.24 -5.71
C LEU A 71 14.12 -21.90 -5.89
N ARG A 72 13.23 -22.49 -5.08
CA ARG A 72 11.81 -22.16 -5.08
C ARG A 72 11.57 -20.67 -4.87
N ARG A 73 12.18 -20.09 -3.82
CA ARG A 73 12.01 -18.64 -3.52
C ARG A 73 12.52 -17.77 -4.64
N LEU A 74 13.68 -18.09 -5.23
CA LEU A 74 14.22 -17.38 -6.37
C LEU A 74 13.29 -17.46 -7.58
N SER A 75 12.80 -18.65 -7.90
CA SER A 75 11.86 -18.86 -9.02
C SER A 75 10.57 -18.08 -8.82
N VAL A 76 9.98 -18.12 -7.61
CA VAL A 76 8.79 -17.33 -7.27
C VAL A 76 9.07 -15.83 -7.44
N ARG A 77 10.21 -15.35 -6.96
CA ARG A 77 10.58 -13.93 -7.08
C ARG A 77 10.72 -13.50 -8.54
N ILE A 78 11.35 -14.32 -9.39
CA ILE A 78 11.49 -14.03 -10.82
C ILE A 78 10.12 -14.02 -11.51
N VAL A 79 9.29 -15.02 -11.26
CA VAL A 79 7.94 -15.11 -11.81
C VAL A 79 7.11 -13.90 -11.39
N ASP A 80 7.10 -13.57 -10.10
CA ASP A 80 6.39 -12.40 -9.58
C ASP A 80 6.91 -11.10 -10.19
N ALA A 81 8.23 -10.94 -10.33
CA ALA A 81 8.83 -9.74 -10.92
C ALA A 81 8.39 -9.54 -12.37
N VAL A 82 8.46 -10.58 -13.20
CA VAL A 82 8.14 -10.51 -14.62
C VAL A 82 6.64 -10.31 -14.84
N PHE A 83 5.81 -11.17 -14.26
CA PHE A 83 4.38 -11.13 -14.53
C PHE A 83 3.67 -9.95 -13.88
N SER A 84 4.02 -9.61 -12.62
CA SER A 84 3.44 -8.42 -11.99
C SER A 84 3.83 -7.14 -12.72
N ARG A 85 5.07 -7.06 -13.23
CA ARG A 85 5.48 -5.92 -14.05
C ARG A 85 4.74 -5.86 -15.38
N ALA A 86 4.52 -7.00 -16.05
CA ALA A 86 3.72 -7.08 -17.26
C ALA A 86 2.27 -6.65 -17.03
N LEU A 87 1.65 -7.12 -15.92
CA LEU A 87 0.29 -6.70 -15.54
C LEU A 87 0.23 -5.19 -15.27
N LEU A 88 1.18 -4.62 -14.55
CA LEU A 88 1.25 -3.17 -14.33
C LEU A 88 1.38 -2.39 -15.64
N PHE A 89 2.19 -2.87 -16.58
CA PHE A 89 2.33 -2.27 -17.90
C PHE A 89 1.02 -2.29 -18.67
N LEU A 90 0.34 -3.43 -18.71
CA LEU A 90 -0.97 -3.58 -19.36
C LEU A 90 -2.07 -2.73 -18.70
N LEU A 91 -1.99 -2.52 -17.39
CA LEU A 91 -2.86 -1.59 -16.67
C LEU A 91 -2.53 -0.12 -16.94
N GLY A 92 -1.46 0.19 -17.68
CA GLY A 92 -1.07 1.54 -18.03
C GLY A 92 -0.06 2.19 -17.09
N TYR A 93 0.49 1.46 -16.11
CA TYR A 93 1.57 1.92 -15.24
C TYR A 93 2.93 1.68 -15.92
N VAL A 94 3.16 2.38 -17.03
CA VAL A 94 4.39 2.27 -17.85
C VAL A 94 5.58 2.82 -17.06
N TRP A 95 5.42 4.00 -16.49
CA TRP A 95 6.45 4.68 -15.71
C TRP A 95 6.03 4.75 -14.24
N ILE A 96 6.87 4.18 -13.38
CA ILE A 96 6.71 4.24 -11.92
C ILE A 96 7.88 5.06 -11.40
N ASN A 97 7.56 6.17 -10.76
CA ASN A 97 8.57 7.06 -10.19
C ASN A 97 8.90 6.60 -8.76
N GLU A 98 9.99 5.85 -8.63
CA GLU A 98 10.50 5.42 -7.34
C GLU A 98 11.62 6.37 -6.91
N ALA A 99 11.48 6.97 -5.75
CA ALA A 99 12.46 7.89 -5.21
C ALA A 99 12.58 7.74 -3.69
N PRO A 100 13.76 8.02 -3.12
CA PRO A 100 13.93 8.08 -1.68
C PRO A 100 13.07 9.20 -1.09
N ALA A 101 12.74 9.09 0.19
CA ALA A 101 12.07 10.14 0.94
C ALA A 101 12.90 11.42 0.95
N ASP A 102 12.24 12.56 0.82
CA ASP A 102 12.89 13.86 0.86
C ASP A 102 13.02 14.36 2.32
N LEU A 103 14.09 13.96 2.98
CA LEU A 103 14.36 14.32 4.37
C LEU A 103 14.41 15.84 4.60
N ARG A 104 14.75 16.61 3.56
CA ARG A 104 14.78 18.07 3.66
C ARG A 104 13.39 18.64 3.86
N LYS A 105 12.42 18.12 3.11
CA LYS A 105 11.01 18.53 3.25
C LYS A 105 10.37 18.05 4.54
N MET A 106 10.92 16.99 5.12
CA MET A 106 10.50 16.47 6.42
C MET A 106 11.08 17.27 7.60
N GLY A 107 11.99 18.20 7.34
CA GLY A 107 12.69 18.95 8.41
C GLY A 107 13.71 18.12 9.18
N ILE A 108 14.08 16.95 8.65
CA ILE A 108 14.83 15.94 9.38
C ILE A 108 16.29 15.90 8.94
N GLY A 109 17.16 15.74 9.94
CA GLY A 109 18.52 15.31 9.77
C GLY A 109 19.54 16.38 9.42
N SER A 110 20.77 16.11 9.83
CA SER A 110 21.95 16.87 9.46
C SER A 110 22.28 16.72 7.97
N ALA A 111 23.11 17.60 7.42
CA ALA A 111 23.60 17.49 6.04
C ALA A 111 24.26 16.14 5.74
N ARG A 112 24.88 15.51 6.75
CA ARG A 112 25.50 14.19 6.66
C ARG A 112 24.47 13.06 6.53
N THR A 113 23.40 13.11 7.32
CA THR A 113 22.28 12.14 7.25
C THR A 113 21.58 12.23 5.90
N ARG A 114 21.39 13.46 5.37
CA ARG A 114 20.80 13.69 4.05
C ARG A 114 21.62 13.10 2.90
N ARG A 115 22.96 13.20 2.96
CA ARG A 115 23.85 12.57 1.96
C ARG A 115 23.83 11.05 2.01
N SER A 116 23.72 10.48 3.20
CA SER A 116 23.59 9.03 3.36
C SER A 116 22.26 8.50 2.83
N ALA A 117 21.17 9.19 3.10
CA ALA A 117 19.85 8.84 2.60
C ALA A 117 19.70 9.08 1.09
N GLY A 118 20.40 10.08 0.53
CA GLY A 118 20.39 10.37 -0.92
C GLY A 118 21.12 9.32 -1.78
N LYS A 119 21.94 8.46 -1.17
CA LYS A 119 22.46 7.24 -1.81
C LYS A 119 21.46 6.07 -1.79
N GLY A 120 20.27 6.35 -1.41
CA GLY A 120 18.95 5.81 -1.39
C GLY A 120 18.83 4.32 -1.54
N GLY A 121 18.32 3.69 -0.53
CA GLY A 121 17.64 2.42 -0.65
C GLY A 121 16.48 2.53 -1.65
N SER A 122 16.15 1.43 -2.25
CA SER A 122 14.97 1.22 -3.07
C SER A 122 14.18 0.10 -2.42
N VAL A 123 12.89 -0.04 -2.76
CA VAL A 123 12.06 -1.14 -2.27
C VAL A 123 12.72 -2.50 -2.57
N SER A 124 13.46 -2.60 -3.68
CA SER A 124 14.19 -3.82 -4.05
C SER A 124 15.41 -4.11 -3.17
N SER A 125 15.87 -3.16 -2.35
CA SER A 125 16.99 -3.37 -1.41
C SER A 125 16.58 -4.03 -0.09
N ALA A 126 15.29 -4.16 0.18
CA ALA A 126 14.77 -4.84 1.36
C ALA A 126 15.14 -6.33 1.36
N ARG A 127 15.60 -6.81 2.51
CA ARG A 127 16.10 -8.18 2.70
C ARG A 127 15.04 -9.05 3.37
N GLY A 128 15.29 -10.36 3.40
CA GLY A 128 14.43 -11.30 4.13
C GLY A 128 14.30 -10.92 5.61
N GLY A 129 13.07 -10.85 6.08
CA GLY A 129 12.73 -10.44 7.43
C GLY A 129 12.75 -8.93 7.70
N ASP A 130 13.10 -8.09 6.72
CA ASP A 130 12.86 -6.64 6.81
C ASP A 130 11.35 -6.37 6.67
N VAL A 131 10.85 -5.36 7.37
CA VAL A 131 9.45 -4.94 7.33
C VAL A 131 9.28 -3.76 6.40
N LEU A 132 8.35 -3.88 5.48
CA LEU A 132 7.88 -2.80 4.62
C LEU A 132 6.53 -2.32 5.17
N LEU A 133 6.51 -1.20 5.85
CA LEU A 133 5.28 -0.58 6.32
C LEU A 133 4.73 0.30 5.20
N CYS A 134 3.57 -0.07 4.68
CA CYS A 134 2.99 0.52 3.48
C CYS A 134 1.63 1.14 3.78
N ASN A 135 1.33 2.32 3.20
CA ASN A 135 -0.04 2.80 3.16
C ASN A 135 -0.89 1.94 2.23
N GLN A 136 -2.20 1.85 2.49
CA GLN A 136 -3.11 1.00 1.72
C GLN A 136 -4.05 1.85 0.86
N VAL A 137 -3.87 1.77 -0.47
CA VAL A 137 -4.69 2.54 -1.42
C VAL A 137 -5.31 1.63 -2.48
N SER A 138 -4.57 0.62 -2.98
CA SER A 138 -4.99 -0.10 -4.18
C SER A 138 -4.29 -1.44 -4.36
N PHE A 139 -4.92 -2.34 -5.10
CA PHE A 139 -4.30 -3.60 -5.56
C PHE A 139 -3.04 -3.38 -6.43
N VAL A 140 -2.92 -2.22 -7.07
CA VAL A 140 -1.76 -1.86 -7.91
C VAL A 140 -0.47 -1.83 -7.09
N GLN A 141 -0.54 -1.39 -5.83
CA GLN A 141 0.64 -1.40 -4.94
C GLN A 141 1.06 -2.81 -4.56
N VAL A 142 0.11 -3.75 -4.43
CA VAL A 142 0.42 -5.17 -4.19
C VAL A 142 1.18 -5.76 -5.39
N LEU A 143 0.72 -5.47 -6.62
CA LEU A 143 1.44 -5.85 -7.84
C LEU A 143 2.82 -5.19 -7.92
N TYR A 144 2.93 -3.92 -7.54
CA TYR A 144 4.22 -3.23 -7.52
C TYR A 144 5.21 -3.88 -6.55
N LEU A 145 4.79 -4.13 -5.31
CA LEU A 145 5.63 -4.80 -4.31
C LEU A 145 6.02 -6.21 -4.77
N ALA A 146 5.10 -6.97 -5.36
CA ALA A 146 5.38 -8.28 -5.94
C ALA A 146 6.45 -8.17 -7.04
N SER A 147 6.36 -7.15 -7.90
CA SER A 147 7.33 -6.94 -8.99
C SER A 147 8.73 -6.51 -8.50
N ARG A 148 8.85 -5.87 -7.33
CA ARG A 148 10.12 -5.34 -6.83
C ARG A 148 10.84 -6.26 -5.85
N CYS A 149 10.13 -6.90 -4.96
CA CYS A 149 10.74 -7.69 -3.89
C CYS A 149 9.98 -8.99 -3.55
N SER A 150 8.82 -9.25 -4.18
CA SER A 150 7.98 -10.43 -3.90
C SER A 150 7.86 -10.70 -2.38
N PRO A 151 7.28 -9.77 -1.59
CA PRO A 151 7.27 -9.87 -0.15
C PRO A 151 6.29 -10.95 0.34
N GLN A 152 6.47 -11.38 1.59
CA GLN A 152 5.41 -12.05 2.32
C GLN A 152 4.34 -11.01 2.65
N PHE A 153 3.17 -11.12 2.05
CA PHE A 153 2.05 -10.23 2.34
C PHE A 153 1.38 -10.60 3.65
N THR A 154 0.94 -9.58 4.38
CA THR A 154 0.19 -9.74 5.61
C THR A 154 -1.07 -8.88 5.60
N THR A 155 -2.09 -9.30 6.31
CA THR A 155 -3.26 -8.48 6.65
C THR A 155 -3.28 -8.26 8.15
N VAL A 156 -3.75 -7.08 8.54
CA VAL A 156 -3.95 -6.71 9.94
C VAL A 156 -5.41 -6.96 10.28
N PRO A 157 -5.72 -7.95 11.13
CA PRO A 157 -7.09 -8.17 11.55
C PRO A 157 -7.55 -7.00 12.44
N ILE A 158 -8.78 -6.58 12.27
CA ILE A 158 -9.45 -5.68 13.21
C ILE A 158 -9.60 -6.45 14.52
N ASP A 159 -9.19 -5.89 15.62
CA ASP A 159 -9.12 -6.55 16.93
C ASP A 159 -8.04 -7.67 17.06
N GLY A 160 -7.08 -7.70 16.14
CA GLY A 160 -6.02 -8.74 16.09
C GLY A 160 -4.96 -8.66 17.21
N LYS A 161 -5.12 -7.78 18.19
CA LYS A 161 -4.22 -7.64 19.35
C LYS A 161 -2.74 -7.58 18.96
N GLY A 162 -2.44 -6.90 17.86
CA GLY A 162 -1.07 -6.77 17.36
C GLY A 162 -0.52 -7.99 16.62
N LYS A 163 -1.36 -8.95 16.26
CA LYS A 163 -0.97 -10.10 15.44
C LYS A 163 -1.35 -9.92 13.98
N LEU A 164 -0.57 -10.51 13.11
CA LEU A 164 -0.71 -10.46 11.66
C LEU A 164 -1.14 -11.81 11.10
N ARG A 165 -1.89 -11.78 10.02
CA ARG A 165 -2.20 -12.96 9.23
C ARG A 165 -1.38 -12.96 7.95
N CYS A 166 -0.59 -14.01 7.72
CA CYS A 166 0.09 -14.23 6.45
C CYS A 166 -0.92 -14.58 5.36
N VAL A 167 -0.83 -13.90 4.24
CA VAL A 167 -1.72 -14.12 3.09
C VAL A 167 -0.93 -14.36 1.82
N SER A 168 -1.53 -15.11 0.90
CA SER A 168 -0.97 -15.27 -0.44
C SER A 168 -1.10 -13.97 -1.23
N LEU A 169 -0.31 -13.83 -2.31
CA LEU A 169 -0.42 -12.70 -3.23
C LEU A 169 -1.87 -12.50 -3.72
N TRP A 170 -2.56 -13.59 -4.06
CA TRP A 170 -3.93 -13.53 -4.57
C TRP A 170 -4.93 -13.07 -3.51
N ALA A 171 -4.74 -13.52 -2.27
CA ALA A 171 -5.55 -13.05 -1.15
C ALA A 171 -5.28 -11.56 -0.85
N ALA A 172 -4.02 -11.12 -0.92
CA ALA A 172 -3.67 -9.71 -0.78
C ALA A 172 -4.27 -8.83 -1.88
N LEU A 173 -4.27 -9.31 -3.13
CA LEU A 173 -4.93 -8.63 -4.25
C LEU A 173 -6.45 -8.52 -4.04
N ARG A 174 -7.11 -9.60 -3.61
CA ARG A 174 -8.54 -9.58 -3.31
C ARG A 174 -8.87 -8.64 -2.17
N ALA A 175 -8.13 -8.70 -1.07
CA ALA A 175 -8.30 -7.81 0.07
C ALA A 175 -8.11 -6.33 -0.34
N ALA A 176 -7.11 -6.03 -1.18
CA ALA A 176 -6.90 -4.69 -1.70
C ALA A 176 -7.99 -4.23 -2.69
N CYS A 177 -8.81 -5.13 -3.23
CA CYS A 177 -10.00 -4.82 -4.03
C CYS A 177 -11.27 -4.66 -3.19
N GLY A 178 -11.21 -4.79 -1.87
CA GLY A 178 -12.39 -4.73 -1.00
C GLY A 178 -13.28 -5.98 -1.08
N ALA A 179 -12.76 -7.09 -1.60
CA ALA A 179 -13.57 -8.30 -1.82
C ALA A 179 -13.70 -9.21 -0.59
N ASP A 180 -12.86 -9.03 0.42
CA ASP A 180 -12.69 -10.01 1.51
C ASP A 180 -12.66 -9.38 2.92
N THR A 181 -13.37 -8.29 3.16
CA THR A 181 -13.41 -7.68 4.50
C THR A 181 -14.15 -8.53 5.56
N GLU A 182 -14.96 -9.50 5.12
CA GLU A 182 -15.78 -10.31 6.03
C GLU A 182 -15.14 -11.63 6.49
N SER A 183 -14.07 -12.10 5.88
CA SER A 183 -13.58 -13.47 6.09
C SER A 183 -12.35 -13.60 6.96
N VAL A 184 -12.10 -12.67 7.86
CA VAL A 184 -11.09 -12.91 8.90
C VAL A 184 -11.73 -13.74 10.00
N ALA A 185 -11.89 -15.07 9.74
CA ALA A 185 -12.24 -16.00 10.78
C ALA A 185 -11.27 -15.84 11.95
N GLU A 186 -11.80 -15.47 13.10
CA GLU A 186 -11.04 -15.33 14.34
C GLU A 186 -10.22 -16.59 14.60
N GLY A 187 -8.95 -16.43 14.87
CA GLY A 187 -8.14 -17.39 15.61
C GLY A 187 -7.14 -18.26 14.83
N ALA A 188 -7.33 -18.59 13.57
CA ALA A 188 -6.40 -19.49 12.88
C ALA A 188 -5.29 -18.72 12.12
N GLY A 189 -4.03 -18.99 12.46
CA GLY A 189 -2.86 -18.53 11.69
C GLY A 189 -2.41 -17.09 11.98
N LEU A 190 -2.75 -16.55 13.15
CA LEU A 190 -2.25 -15.26 13.61
C LEU A 190 -0.83 -15.40 14.18
N VAL A 191 0.11 -14.64 13.61
CA VAL A 191 1.53 -14.68 13.98
C VAL A 191 1.98 -13.28 14.39
N SER A 192 2.87 -13.18 15.39
CA SER A 192 3.48 -11.91 15.72
C SER A 192 4.47 -11.50 14.63
N LEU A 193 4.62 -10.19 14.41
CA LEU A 193 5.56 -9.65 13.43
C LEU A 193 7.00 -10.12 13.67
N GLU A 194 7.40 -10.24 14.94
CA GLU A 194 8.73 -10.70 15.35
C GLU A 194 9.01 -12.14 14.92
N VAL A 195 8.07 -13.06 15.22
CA VAL A 195 8.19 -14.47 14.83
C VAL A 195 8.29 -14.57 13.31
N LEU A 196 7.44 -13.85 12.58
CA LEU A 196 7.46 -13.86 11.12
C LEU A 196 8.79 -13.34 10.56
N ALA A 197 9.34 -12.27 11.15
CA ALA A 197 10.61 -11.71 10.74
C ALA A 197 11.77 -12.68 10.99
N LEU A 198 11.77 -13.36 12.12
CA LEU A 198 12.76 -14.40 12.45
C LEU A 198 12.69 -15.57 11.48
N GLU A 199 11.48 -16.07 11.19
CA GLU A 199 11.27 -17.14 10.21
C GLU A 199 11.81 -16.76 8.82
N GLN A 200 11.48 -15.56 8.33
CA GLN A 200 11.95 -15.12 7.02
C GLN A 200 13.48 -14.95 6.96
N ARG A 201 14.11 -14.57 8.06
CA ARG A 201 15.58 -14.52 8.14
C ARG A 201 16.22 -15.87 8.17
N ALA A 202 15.65 -16.81 8.95
CA ALA A 202 16.15 -18.16 9.08
C ALA A 202 16.11 -18.93 7.75
N LEU A 203 15.21 -18.57 6.83
CA LEU A 203 15.08 -19.20 5.53
C LEU A 203 16.26 -18.94 4.57
N GLY A 204 17.26 -18.13 4.91
CA GLY A 204 18.40 -17.86 4.03
C GLY A 204 17.97 -17.33 2.65
N GLY A 205 17.75 -16.04 2.53
CA GLY A 205 17.16 -15.42 1.33
C GLY A 205 15.63 -15.37 1.34
N GLY A 206 15.03 -15.36 2.52
CA GLY A 206 13.61 -15.15 2.75
C GLY A 206 13.12 -13.81 2.17
N ALA A 207 11.81 -13.64 2.15
CA ALA A 207 11.17 -12.45 1.63
C ALA A 207 11.10 -11.34 2.69
N PRO A 208 11.11 -10.04 2.30
CA PRO A 208 10.66 -8.99 3.20
C PRO A 208 9.16 -9.15 3.49
N ILE A 209 8.70 -8.52 4.57
CA ILE A 209 7.31 -8.61 5.03
C ILE A 209 6.60 -7.31 4.67
N ALA A 210 5.55 -7.37 3.87
CA ALA A 210 4.72 -6.22 3.57
C ALA A 210 3.54 -6.14 4.54
N VAL A 211 3.46 -5.03 5.27
CA VAL A 211 2.42 -4.76 6.25
C VAL A 211 1.63 -3.51 5.83
N PHE A 212 0.32 -3.62 5.81
CA PHE A 212 -0.61 -2.54 5.53
C PHE A 212 -1.39 -2.21 6.80
N PRO A 213 -0.87 -1.33 7.67
CA PRO A 213 -1.43 -1.12 9.01
C PRO A 213 -2.76 -0.38 8.99
N GLU A 214 -3.15 0.22 7.88
CA GLU A 214 -4.44 0.89 7.74
C GLU A 214 -5.63 -0.07 7.74
N GLY A 215 -5.42 -1.35 7.42
CA GLY A 215 -6.47 -2.37 7.37
C GLY A 215 -7.61 -2.09 6.37
N GLY A 216 -7.56 -0.99 5.63
CA GLY A 216 -8.56 -0.59 4.65
C GLY A 216 -8.01 0.34 3.58
N SER A 217 -8.65 0.36 2.41
CA SER A 217 -8.22 1.20 1.28
C SER A 217 -8.81 2.60 1.36
N THR A 218 -7.98 3.61 1.17
CA THR A 218 -8.36 5.02 1.16
C THR A 218 -8.52 5.60 -0.24
N ASN A 219 -8.99 6.83 -0.31
CA ASN A 219 -9.10 7.58 -1.57
C ASN A 219 -7.80 8.22 -2.05
N ASN A 220 -6.65 7.84 -1.49
CA ASN A 220 -5.32 8.39 -1.82
C ASN A 220 -5.08 9.86 -1.38
N THR A 221 -6.01 10.47 -0.66
CA THR A 221 -5.84 11.84 -0.12
C THR A 221 -5.59 11.84 1.37
N THR A 222 -6.08 10.83 2.06
CA THR A 222 -6.03 10.69 3.52
C THR A 222 -5.45 9.33 3.88
N MET A 223 -4.90 9.22 5.08
CA MET A 223 -4.37 7.98 5.65
C MET A 223 -5.18 7.65 6.91
N LEU A 224 -5.64 6.40 7.03
CA LEU A 224 -6.38 5.93 8.20
C LEU A 224 -5.47 5.84 9.43
N GLN A 225 -6.08 5.65 10.60
CA GLN A 225 -5.33 5.25 11.79
C GLN A 225 -4.71 3.87 11.57
N PHE A 226 -3.52 3.68 12.10
CA PHE A 226 -2.85 2.39 12.03
C PHE A 226 -3.35 1.48 13.13
N GLU A 227 -3.78 0.29 12.73
CA GLU A 227 -4.10 -0.78 13.66
C GLU A 227 -2.80 -1.32 14.30
N PRO A 228 -2.86 -1.79 15.55
CA PRO A 228 -1.70 -2.34 16.23
C PRO A 228 -1.16 -3.57 15.48
N VAL A 229 0.11 -3.52 15.09
CA VAL A 229 0.80 -4.59 14.35
C VAL A 229 1.96 -5.21 15.14
N ALA A 230 2.28 -4.67 16.31
CA ALA A 230 3.44 -5.05 17.11
C ALA A 230 3.09 -5.09 18.61
N GLY A 231 2.22 -6.02 19.01
CA GLY A 231 1.85 -6.20 20.43
C GLY A 231 1.16 -4.98 21.05
N GLU A 232 0.94 -5.03 22.35
CA GLU A 232 0.25 -3.98 23.11
C GLU A 232 1.06 -2.67 23.24
N SER A 233 2.39 -2.74 23.11
CA SER A 233 3.26 -1.56 23.24
C SER A 233 3.21 -0.60 22.05
N GLY A 234 2.63 -1.01 20.92
CA GLY A 234 2.59 -0.21 19.70
C GLY A 234 3.98 0.16 19.12
N ALA A 235 5.04 -0.28 19.79
CA ALA A 235 6.40 -0.08 19.33
C ALA A 235 6.76 -1.13 18.29
N LEU A 236 7.17 -0.69 17.12
CA LEU A 236 7.84 -1.55 16.14
C LEU A 236 9.27 -1.80 16.66
N ALA A 237 9.37 -2.59 17.72
CA ALA A 237 10.56 -2.66 18.52
C ALA A 237 11.74 -3.28 17.76
N PRO A 238 12.95 -2.72 17.93
CA PRO A 238 14.18 -3.31 17.42
C PRO A 238 14.68 -4.50 18.26
N ALA A 239 13.82 -5.15 19.03
CA ALA A 239 14.24 -6.25 19.92
C ALA A 239 15.04 -7.37 19.21
N THR A 240 14.95 -7.43 17.87
CA THR A 240 15.59 -8.47 17.06
C THR A 240 16.41 -7.94 15.88
N ALA A 241 16.94 -6.69 15.95
CA ALA A 241 17.63 -6.04 14.82
C ALA A 241 16.78 -6.02 13.52
N GLN A 242 15.47 -6.01 13.66
CA GLN A 242 14.51 -5.93 12.56
C GLN A 242 14.59 -4.53 11.94
N ARG A 243 14.72 -4.47 10.62
CA ARG A 243 14.73 -3.21 9.88
C ARG A 243 13.32 -2.91 9.39
N THR A 244 12.79 -1.75 9.76
CA THR A 244 11.48 -1.29 9.30
C THR A 244 11.68 -0.15 8.31
N HIS A 245 11.27 -0.37 7.07
CA HIS A 245 11.27 0.62 6.01
C HIS A 245 9.85 1.18 5.85
N LEU A 246 9.74 2.48 5.60
CA LEU A 246 8.46 3.10 5.29
C LEU A 246 8.33 3.27 3.78
N VAL A 247 7.19 2.84 3.23
CA VAL A 247 6.90 2.93 1.80
C VAL A 247 5.55 3.61 1.61
N THR A 248 5.52 4.71 0.89
CA THR A 248 4.27 5.39 0.56
C THR A 248 4.01 5.38 -0.93
N PHE A 249 2.75 5.19 -1.27
CA PHE A 249 2.25 5.15 -2.63
C PHE A 249 1.32 6.33 -2.87
N LYS A 250 1.50 7.02 -4.00
CA LYS A 250 0.60 8.05 -4.48
C LYS A 250 0.25 7.82 -5.93
N PHE A 251 -1.02 7.76 -6.19
CA PHE A 251 -1.53 7.59 -7.54
C PHE A 251 -1.85 8.94 -8.15
N GLY A 252 -1.38 9.16 -9.38
CA GLY A 252 -1.67 10.36 -10.16
C GLY A 252 -2.43 9.99 -11.43
N GLY A 253 -3.34 10.88 -11.86
CA GLY A 253 -3.99 10.76 -13.17
C GLY A 253 -3.09 11.25 -14.29
N ALA A 254 -3.11 10.59 -15.44
CA ALA A 254 -2.37 10.99 -16.65
C ALA A 254 -2.87 12.35 -17.22
N TYR A 255 -4.10 12.70 -16.95
CA TYR A 255 -4.68 13.95 -17.40
C TYR A 255 -4.56 15.04 -16.34
N ARG A 256 -3.63 15.95 -16.55
CA ARG A 256 -3.65 17.23 -15.84
C ARG A 256 -4.93 17.95 -16.22
N ALA A 257 -5.82 18.18 -15.26
CA ALA A 257 -6.89 19.16 -15.45
C ALA A 257 -6.26 20.48 -15.87
N GLY A 258 -6.77 21.08 -16.94
CA GLY A 258 -6.22 22.29 -17.53
C GLY A 258 -6.02 23.37 -16.46
N LYS A 259 -5.05 24.23 -16.69
CA LYS A 259 -4.75 25.38 -15.84
C LYS A 259 -6.01 26.23 -15.66
N GLU A 260 -6.76 26.04 -14.58
CA GLU A 260 -7.68 27.07 -14.11
C GLU A 260 -6.85 28.27 -13.67
N LYS A 261 -7.03 29.39 -14.36
CA LYS A 261 -6.35 30.65 -14.08
C LYS A 261 -6.57 31.01 -12.60
N GLY A 262 -5.49 31.04 -11.82
CA GLY A 262 -5.47 31.67 -10.50
C GLY A 262 -5.60 30.76 -9.28
N ARG A 263 -6.06 29.53 -9.37
CA ARG A 263 -5.86 28.49 -8.34
C ARG A 263 -4.75 27.58 -8.83
N LYS A 264 -3.72 27.34 -8.01
CA LYS A 264 -2.85 26.17 -8.21
C LYS A 264 -3.80 25.00 -8.40
N ALA A 265 -3.96 24.56 -9.64
CA ALA A 265 -4.82 23.45 -9.95
C ALA A 265 -4.38 22.35 -8.99
N ARG A 266 -5.15 22.12 -7.93
CA ARG A 266 -5.04 20.93 -7.11
C ARG A 266 -5.24 19.83 -8.13
N THR A 267 -4.11 19.37 -8.63
CA THR A 267 -4.00 18.41 -9.70
C THR A 267 -5.04 17.34 -9.44
N ALA A 268 -5.74 16.92 -10.47
CA ALA A 268 -6.51 15.68 -10.50
C ALA A 268 -5.61 14.46 -10.17
N ALA A 269 -4.60 14.72 -9.38
CA ALA A 269 -3.52 13.86 -8.92
C ALA A 269 -4.01 12.81 -7.92
N ASN A 270 -5.21 12.97 -7.39
CA ASN A 270 -5.70 12.15 -6.30
C ASN A 270 -6.66 11.08 -6.83
N TRP A 271 -6.25 10.41 -7.87
CA TRP A 271 -7.00 9.28 -8.38
C TRP A 271 -6.55 7.99 -7.71
N ALA A 272 -7.42 7.43 -6.88
CA ALA A 272 -7.23 6.10 -6.34
C ALA A 272 -7.83 5.08 -7.32
N PRO A 273 -7.07 4.06 -7.74
CA PRO A 273 -7.58 3.03 -8.64
C PRO A 273 -8.62 2.12 -7.98
N VAL A 274 -8.77 2.18 -6.66
CA VAL A 274 -9.81 1.48 -5.92
C VAL A 274 -10.66 2.48 -5.16
N GLN A 275 -11.97 2.32 -5.28
CA GLN A 275 -12.95 3.08 -4.50
C GLN A 275 -13.77 2.08 -3.70
N PRO A 276 -13.81 2.18 -2.39
CA PRO A 276 -14.52 1.23 -1.52
C PRO A 276 -15.97 0.99 -1.93
N ALA A 277 -16.62 2.01 -2.46
CA ALA A 277 -18.04 1.96 -2.84
C ALA A 277 -18.33 1.42 -4.24
N ARG A 278 -17.36 0.88 -4.96
CA ARG A 278 -17.58 0.47 -6.36
C ARG A 278 -17.17 -0.97 -6.61
N PRO A 279 -17.94 -1.70 -7.46
CA PRO A 279 -17.54 -3.03 -7.90
C PRO A 279 -16.12 -3.00 -8.50
N ALA A 280 -15.26 -3.93 -8.09
CA ALA A 280 -13.89 -4.04 -8.56
C ALA A 280 -13.79 -3.99 -10.10
N LEU A 281 -14.75 -4.62 -10.79
CA LEU A 281 -14.82 -4.60 -12.25
C LEU A 281 -14.92 -3.17 -12.82
N LYS A 282 -15.76 -2.30 -12.23
CA LYS A 282 -15.89 -0.90 -12.70
C LYS A 282 -14.60 -0.12 -12.51
N VAL A 283 -13.86 -0.42 -11.46
CA VAL A 283 -12.55 0.20 -11.20
C VAL A 283 -11.53 -0.29 -12.20
N CYS A 284 -11.41 -1.60 -12.42
CA CYS A 284 -10.53 -2.19 -13.41
C CYS A 284 -10.82 -1.64 -14.82
N MET A 285 -12.10 -1.58 -15.23
CA MET A 285 -12.48 -1.02 -16.53
C MET A 285 -12.05 0.44 -16.69
N ARG A 286 -12.16 1.25 -15.63
CA ARG A 286 -11.67 2.64 -15.66
C ARG A 286 -10.16 2.74 -15.82
N ILE A 287 -9.42 1.86 -15.16
CA ILE A 287 -7.97 1.79 -15.29
C ILE A 287 -7.62 1.44 -16.74
N ILE A 288 -8.23 0.41 -17.30
CA ILE A 288 -7.95 -0.09 -18.65
C ILE A 288 -8.31 0.94 -19.72
N LEU A 289 -9.38 1.70 -19.51
CA LEU A 289 -9.82 2.77 -20.43
C LEU A 289 -8.81 3.91 -20.57
N GLN A 290 -7.91 4.10 -19.62
CA GLN A 290 -6.92 5.18 -19.67
C GLN A 290 -5.60 4.68 -20.26
N SER A 291 -4.96 5.51 -21.09
CA SER A 291 -3.72 5.13 -21.77
C SER A 291 -2.55 4.96 -20.81
N MET A 292 -2.43 5.86 -19.83
CA MET A 292 -1.30 5.91 -18.90
C MET A 292 -1.75 6.35 -17.52
N HIS A 293 -1.08 5.81 -16.51
CA HIS A 293 -1.23 6.17 -15.10
C HIS A 293 0.14 6.53 -14.52
N ALA A 294 0.14 7.44 -13.56
CA ALA A 294 1.32 7.75 -12.77
C ALA A 294 1.23 7.08 -11.41
N LEU A 295 2.29 6.41 -11.03
CA LEU A 295 2.51 5.90 -9.68
C LEU A 295 3.81 6.48 -9.16
N GLU A 296 3.74 7.19 -8.06
CA GLU A 296 4.89 7.67 -7.33
C GLU A 296 5.05 6.85 -6.06
N VAL A 297 6.27 6.36 -5.83
CA VAL A 297 6.62 5.55 -4.67
C VAL A 297 7.75 6.26 -3.94
N ARG A 298 7.58 6.51 -2.66
CA ARG A 298 8.62 7.04 -1.77
C ARG A 298 9.03 5.96 -0.78
N PHE A 299 10.34 5.85 -0.62
CA PHE A 299 10.96 4.87 0.25
C PHE A 299 11.83 5.56 1.27
N LEU A 300 11.61 5.27 2.56
CA LEU A 300 12.46 5.71 3.66
C LEU A 300 13.16 4.49 4.26
N ASP A 301 14.48 4.49 4.17
CA ASP A 301 15.30 3.39 4.66
C ASP A 301 15.29 3.32 6.19
N ALA A 302 15.20 2.12 6.73
CA ALA A 302 15.24 1.84 8.15
C ALA A 302 16.47 2.44 8.87
N ALA A 303 17.59 2.55 8.19
CA ALA A 303 18.79 3.16 8.75
C ALA A 303 18.65 4.66 9.06
N VAL A 304 17.62 5.30 8.49
CA VAL A 304 17.34 6.73 8.69
C VAL A 304 16.21 6.95 9.69
N VAL A 305 15.27 6.00 9.77
CA VAL A 305 14.07 6.09 10.62
C VAL A 305 14.40 6.35 12.10
N PRO A 306 15.30 5.64 12.78
CA PRO A 306 15.59 5.88 14.19
C PRO A 306 16.16 7.29 14.47
N LYS A 307 16.92 7.85 13.52
CA LYS A 307 17.48 9.20 13.66
C LYS A 307 16.44 10.30 13.51
N VAL A 308 15.32 9.95 12.93
CA VAL A 308 14.15 10.81 12.77
C VAL A 308 13.41 10.93 14.08
N GLU A 309 13.30 9.85 14.84
CA GLU A 309 12.56 9.82 16.10
C GLU A 309 13.31 10.43 17.26
N GLU A 310 14.65 10.40 17.27
CA GLU A 310 15.45 11.17 18.23
C GLU A 310 15.11 12.67 18.19
N HIS A 311 14.64 13.18 17.04
CA HIS A 311 14.21 14.58 16.90
C HIS A 311 12.74 14.81 17.28
N ALA A 312 11.90 13.78 17.19
CA ALA A 312 10.48 13.82 17.53
C ALA A 312 10.15 13.40 18.96
N ALA A 313 11.15 12.93 19.71
CA ALA A 313 11.02 12.30 21.04
C ALA A 313 10.74 13.28 22.20
N GLY A 314 9.78 14.17 22.01
CA GLY A 314 9.15 14.89 23.11
C GLY A 314 8.05 14.10 23.82
N VAL A 315 7.83 12.81 23.49
CA VAL A 315 6.79 11.98 24.07
C VAL A 315 7.37 11.07 25.16
N GLU A 316 6.98 11.32 26.41
CA GLU A 316 7.37 10.53 27.57
C GLU A 316 7.00 9.05 27.39
N GLY A 317 7.98 8.16 27.60
CA GLY A 317 7.73 6.72 27.79
C GLY A 317 8.21 5.80 26.67
N ILE A 318 8.81 6.31 25.61
CA ILE A 318 9.33 5.48 24.50
C ILE A 318 10.85 5.38 24.59
N ALA A 319 11.38 4.17 24.46
CA ALA A 319 12.82 3.97 24.44
C ALA A 319 13.44 4.77 23.28
N PRO A 320 14.54 5.50 23.49
CA PRO A 320 15.18 6.26 22.44
C PRO A 320 15.57 5.34 21.28
N GLY A 321 15.03 5.63 20.08
CA GLY A 321 15.30 4.88 18.86
C GLY A 321 14.25 3.80 18.49
N ALA A 322 13.12 3.71 19.19
CA ALA A 322 12.02 2.82 18.83
C ALA A 322 11.00 3.54 17.92
N LEU A 323 10.73 2.99 16.73
CA LEU A 323 9.69 3.48 15.84
C LEU A 323 8.31 3.11 16.38
N THR A 324 7.51 4.10 16.71
CA THR A 324 6.10 3.87 17.04
C THR A 324 5.23 3.87 15.78
N LEU A 325 4.09 3.19 15.85
CA LEU A 325 3.12 3.22 14.74
C LEU A 325 2.59 4.62 14.49
N ALA A 326 2.38 5.41 15.54
CA ALA A 326 1.96 6.80 15.42
C ALA A 326 3.04 7.65 14.72
N GLY A 327 4.29 7.54 15.14
CA GLY A 327 5.42 8.21 14.50
C GLY A 327 5.61 7.77 13.05
N ALA A 328 5.49 6.47 12.76
CA ALA A 328 5.52 5.97 11.38
C ALA A 328 4.43 6.59 10.51
N ARG A 329 3.21 6.71 11.03
CA ARG A 329 2.08 7.32 10.34
C ARG A 329 2.31 8.80 10.05
N GLU A 330 2.80 9.56 11.01
CA GLU A 330 3.14 10.98 10.84
C GLU A 330 4.23 11.17 9.79
N LEU A 331 5.28 10.35 9.83
CA LEU A 331 6.35 10.37 8.84
C LEU A 331 5.83 10.08 7.44
N MET A 332 5.00 9.06 7.29
CA MET A 332 4.41 8.70 5.99
C MET A 332 3.47 9.77 5.47
N GLY A 333 2.76 10.48 6.33
CA GLY A 333 1.90 11.62 5.98
C GLY A 333 2.65 12.92 5.67
N SER A 334 3.96 12.98 5.93
CA SER A 334 4.75 14.20 5.75
C SER A 334 4.98 14.57 4.28
N ASN A 335 5.30 15.85 4.03
CA ASN A 335 5.62 16.37 2.70
C ASN A 335 6.83 15.69 2.04
N GLY A 336 7.75 15.14 2.83
CA GLY A 336 8.95 14.44 2.34
C GLY A 336 8.67 13.05 1.82
N MET A 337 7.60 12.42 2.32
CA MET A 337 7.13 11.14 1.84
C MET A 337 6.16 11.30 0.66
N LEU A 338 4.95 11.71 0.83
CA LEU A 338 4.05 11.98 -0.31
C LEU A 338 2.92 12.95 0.01
N ALA A 339 3.02 13.71 1.11
CA ALA A 339 2.05 14.73 1.50
C ALA A 339 0.60 14.25 1.38
N HIS A 340 0.19 13.38 2.26
CA HIS A 340 -1.24 13.12 2.41
C HIS A 340 -1.88 14.38 2.99
N GLU A 341 -2.95 14.86 2.37
CA GLU A 341 -3.59 16.13 2.72
C GLU A 341 -4.11 16.12 4.17
N ALA A 342 -4.43 14.94 4.69
CA ALA A 342 -4.86 14.79 6.08
C ALA A 342 -4.54 13.38 6.62
N LEU A 343 -4.22 13.34 7.91
CA LEU A 343 -4.25 12.12 8.71
C LEU A 343 -5.65 12.02 9.29
N ALA A 344 -6.46 11.09 8.78
CA ALA A 344 -7.84 10.95 9.21
C ALA A 344 -7.93 10.33 10.62
N SER A 345 -8.96 10.70 11.36
CA SER A 345 -9.31 10.03 12.62
C SER A 345 -10.00 8.67 12.44
N TRP A 346 -10.24 8.28 11.20
CA TRP A 346 -10.91 7.05 10.82
C TRP A 346 -10.03 5.81 11.00
N THR A 347 -10.64 4.70 11.43
CA THR A 347 -10.00 3.40 11.66
C THR A 347 -10.37 2.38 10.58
N ALA A 348 -9.76 1.21 10.61
CA ALA A 348 -10.16 0.08 9.77
C ALA A 348 -11.61 -0.37 10.04
N ARG A 349 -12.08 -0.25 11.28
CA ARG A 349 -13.47 -0.56 11.64
C ARG A 349 -14.46 0.36 10.94
N ASP A 350 -14.13 1.65 10.87
CA ASP A 350 -14.95 2.63 10.14
C ASP A 350 -14.97 2.31 8.63
N TYR A 351 -13.87 1.80 8.08
CA TYR A 351 -13.81 1.35 6.70
C TYR A 351 -14.78 0.18 6.43
N VAL A 352 -14.81 -0.82 7.30
CA VAL A 352 -15.75 -1.95 7.17
C VAL A 352 -17.21 -1.48 7.28
N MET A 353 -17.51 -0.59 8.23
CA MET A 353 -18.85 0.01 8.33
C MET A 353 -19.21 0.79 7.07
N PHE A 354 -18.27 1.53 6.49
CA PHE A 354 -18.47 2.24 5.23
C PHE A 354 -18.75 1.28 4.07
N GLU A 355 -18.00 0.18 3.95
CA GLU A 355 -18.27 -0.84 2.92
C GLU A 355 -19.67 -1.45 3.07
N ASN A 356 -20.06 -1.83 4.28
CA ASN A 356 -21.39 -2.37 4.56
C ASN A 356 -22.49 -1.37 4.21
N TRP A 357 -22.33 -0.11 4.59
CA TRP A 357 -23.25 0.96 4.23
C TRP A 357 -23.38 1.15 2.71
N THR A 358 -22.29 1.05 1.95
CA THR A 358 -22.34 1.16 0.49
C THR A 358 -23.04 0.00 -0.20
N ARG A 359 -23.04 -1.16 0.44
CA ARG A 359 -23.75 -2.39 0.01
C ARG A 359 -25.24 -2.40 0.39
N GLY A 360 -25.71 -1.39 1.10
CA GLY A 360 -27.12 -1.25 1.52
C GLY A 360 -27.37 -1.45 3.02
N GLY A 361 -26.30 -1.57 3.82
CA GLY A 361 -26.41 -1.57 5.27
C GLY A 361 -26.88 -0.23 5.84
N THR A 362 -27.49 -0.26 7.01
CA THR A 362 -28.04 0.92 7.68
C THR A 362 -27.11 1.48 8.78
N GLU A 363 -26.07 0.74 9.14
CA GLU A 363 -25.15 1.16 10.19
C GLU A 363 -24.27 2.32 9.71
N VAL A 364 -24.38 3.43 10.40
CA VAL A 364 -23.54 4.61 10.24
C VAL A 364 -22.85 4.85 11.58
N PRO A 365 -21.54 5.14 11.62
CA PRO A 365 -20.88 5.42 12.88
C PRO A 365 -21.56 6.59 13.58
N SER A 366 -21.96 6.38 14.83
CA SER A 366 -22.40 7.47 15.69
C SER A 366 -21.17 8.27 16.11
N PHE A 367 -20.94 9.40 15.44
CA PHE A 367 -19.93 10.34 15.92
C PHE A 367 -20.44 10.94 17.22
N SER A 368 -19.80 10.59 18.33
CA SER A 368 -19.84 11.48 19.50
C SER A 368 -19.14 12.78 19.08
N ARG A 369 -19.92 13.78 18.73
CA ARG A 369 -19.46 15.15 18.44
C ARG A 369 -18.83 15.76 19.66
#